data_7625479908ac0f074d72c29bee434823
#
_entry.id   7625479908ac0f074d72c29bee434823
#
_cell.length_a   1.000
_cell.length_b   1.000
_cell.length_c   1.000
_cell.angle_alpha   90.00
_cell.angle_beta   90.00
_cell.angle_gamma   90.00
#
_symmetry.space_group_name_H-M   'P 1'
#
loop_
_entity.id
_entity.type
_entity.pdbx_description
1 polymer ?
#
loop_
_entity_poly.entity_id
_entity_poly.type
_entity_poly.pdbx_seq_one_letter_code
_entity_poly.pdbx_strand_id
1 'polypeptide(L)'
;MTQRSGDPSSPIVTGTISIGEVLSLLKREFPDVTISKIRFLEAEGLVTPERTSSGYRRFGQRDIDQLRAVLTMQRDQYLPLKVIRDALAEGVPDPDAPPAVPLAGTGLRPEDFRPGAGRARMTRSELAEAAGLTEAYIAQLEQIGLVWASAAGHYDEDALAIANVVSRLSGYGVEPRHLKTFRVVTDRETGLVEQMATPYSHPRDRDGRAREQEVVRDLAALIIQLHAALLRAELIRSGRA
;
A
#
# COMPACT_ATOMS: atom_id res chain seq x y z
N MET A 1 35.82 1.16 -23.49
CA MET A 1 36.03 0.46 -22.21
C MET A 1 35.32 1.28 -21.14
N THR A 2 34.11 0.96 -20.84
CA THR A 2 33.36 1.63 -19.76
C THR A 2 32.67 0.51 -18.98
N GLN A 3 33.21 0.21 -17.79
CA GLN A 3 32.69 -0.77 -16.87
C GLN A 3 31.37 -0.21 -16.30
N ARG A 4 30.28 -0.99 -16.43
CA ARG A 4 29.08 -0.82 -15.65
C ARG A 4 29.29 -1.48 -14.30
N SER A 5 29.29 -0.68 -13.27
CA SER A 5 29.21 -1.13 -11.88
C SER A 5 27.83 -1.71 -11.65
N GLY A 6 27.73 -3.03 -11.53
CA GLY A 6 26.55 -3.73 -11.03
C GLY A 6 26.62 -3.73 -9.51
N ASP A 7 25.51 -3.36 -8.88
CA ASP A 7 25.29 -3.44 -7.45
C ASP A 7 25.27 -4.93 -7.00
N PRO A 8 26.07 -5.36 -6.02
CA PRO A 8 26.16 -6.76 -5.62
C PRO A 8 25.24 -7.03 -4.44
N SER A 9 23.98 -7.31 -4.65
CA SER A 9 23.12 -7.68 -3.52
C SER A 9 22.12 -8.74 -3.87
N SER A 10 22.55 -9.95 -3.82
CA SER A 10 21.84 -11.15 -3.29
C SER A 10 22.70 -12.36 -3.68
N PRO A 11 23.11 -13.21 -2.76
CA PRO A 11 23.83 -14.42 -3.11
C PRO A 11 22.88 -15.35 -3.86
N ILE A 12 23.16 -15.56 -5.16
CA ILE A 12 22.49 -16.57 -5.97
C ILE A 12 22.88 -17.93 -5.41
N VAL A 13 21.92 -18.66 -4.86
CA VAL A 13 22.14 -20.02 -4.37
C VAL A 13 22.12 -20.98 -5.54
N THR A 14 23.28 -21.47 -5.97
CA THR A 14 23.40 -22.54 -6.95
C THR A 14 23.15 -23.89 -6.24
N GLY A 15 21.92 -24.42 -6.35
CA GLY A 15 21.50 -25.66 -5.70
C GLY A 15 20.44 -25.45 -4.62
N THR A 16 20.13 -26.50 -3.88
CA THR A 16 19.16 -26.46 -2.78
C THR A 16 19.88 -26.42 -1.42
N ILE A 17 19.40 -25.63 -0.48
CA ILE A 17 19.97 -25.43 0.87
C ILE A 17 19.02 -25.90 1.98
N SER A 18 19.55 -26.07 3.18
CA SER A 18 18.80 -26.47 4.36
C SER A 18 18.04 -25.29 4.98
N ILE A 19 17.05 -25.56 5.83
CA ILE A 19 16.26 -24.53 6.54
C ILE A 19 17.13 -23.64 7.45
N GLY A 20 18.24 -24.17 7.99
CA GLY A 20 19.18 -23.39 8.80
C GLY A 20 19.97 -22.38 7.95
N GLU A 21 20.37 -22.76 6.75
CA GLU A 21 21.04 -21.88 5.80
C GLU A 21 20.08 -20.81 5.29
N VAL A 22 18.82 -21.17 4.98
CA VAL A 22 17.75 -20.20 4.62
C VAL A 22 17.57 -19.18 5.74
N LEU A 23 17.49 -19.63 7.00
CA LEU A 23 17.36 -18.73 8.14
C LEU A 23 18.54 -17.74 8.20
N SER A 24 19.76 -18.21 7.99
CA SER A 24 20.97 -17.38 8.04
C SER A 24 20.99 -16.32 6.94
N LEU A 25 20.46 -16.64 5.76
CA LEU A 25 20.30 -15.69 4.65
C LEU A 25 19.23 -14.64 4.96
N LEU A 26 18.05 -15.09 5.40
CA LEU A 26 16.89 -14.21 5.65
C LEU A 26 17.09 -13.30 6.87
N LYS A 27 17.85 -13.72 7.89
CA LYS A 27 18.10 -12.91 9.09
C LYS A 27 18.82 -11.58 8.81
N ARG A 28 19.51 -11.45 7.70
CA ARG A 28 20.17 -10.19 7.30
C ARG A 28 19.15 -9.10 6.97
N GLU A 29 18.02 -9.51 6.39
CA GLU A 29 16.94 -8.61 5.93
C GLU A 29 15.75 -8.60 6.92
N PHE A 30 15.56 -9.72 7.65
CA PHE A 30 14.45 -9.96 8.59
C PHE A 30 14.99 -10.52 9.92
N PRO A 31 15.46 -9.67 10.85
CA PRO A 31 16.10 -10.11 12.10
C PRO A 31 15.22 -11.02 12.97
N ASP A 32 13.90 -10.81 12.93
CA ASP A 32 12.91 -11.51 13.75
C ASP A 32 12.46 -12.86 13.16
N VAL A 33 12.94 -13.23 11.96
CA VAL A 33 12.58 -14.49 11.35
C VAL A 33 13.14 -15.67 12.14
N THR A 34 12.32 -16.72 12.28
CA THR A 34 12.67 -17.96 13.00
C THR A 34 12.40 -19.19 12.14
N ILE A 35 13.02 -20.33 12.48
CA ILE A 35 12.72 -21.62 11.85
C ILE A 35 11.23 -21.96 11.97
N SER A 36 10.61 -21.67 13.12
CA SER A 36 9.19 -21.89 13.33
C SER A 36 8.33 -21.07 12.38
N LYS A 37 8.73 -19.81 12.10
CA LYS A 37 8.04 -18.96 11.13
C LYS A 37 8.15 -19.52 9.70
N ILE A 38 9.33 -19.99 9.28
CA ILE A 38 9.53 -20.59 7.96
C ILE A 38 8.67 -21.87 7.81
N ARG A 39 8.63 -22.72 8.83
CA ARG A 39 7.78 -23.93 8.84
C ARG A 39 6.30 -23.60 8.81
N PHE A 40 5.91 -22.55 9.49
CA PHE A 40 4.53 -22.07 9.48
C PHE A 40 4.13 -21.58 8.07
N LEU A 41 4.99 -20.81 7.39
CA LEU A 41 4.75 -20.38 6.02
C LEU A 41 4.65 -21.55 5.02
N GLU A 42 5.46 -22.61 5.23
CA GLU A 42 5.33 -23.86 4.48
C GLU A 42 3.98 -24.56 4.76
N ALA A 43 3.59 -24.68 6.01
CA ALA A 43 2.31 -25.28 6.39
C ALA A 43 1.10 -24.53 5.81
N GLU A 44 1.21 -23.21 5.69
CA GLU A 44 0.22 -22.34 5.04
C GLU A 44 0.26 -22.40 3.50
N GLY A 45 1.17 -23.21 2.91
CA GLY A 45 1.29 -23.37 1.46
C GLY A 45 1.90 -22.15 0.73
N LEU A 46 2.57 -21.27 1.46
CA LEU A 46 3.23 -20.07 0.93
C LEU A 46 4.64 -20.37 0.40
N VAL A 47 5.20 -21.53 0.67
CA VAL A 47 6.44 -22.05 0.10
C VAL A 47 6.37 -23.57 0.08
N THR A 48 6.94 -24.19 -0.96
CA THR A 48 6.84 -25.64 -1.16
C THR A 48 8.23 -26.22 -1.43
N PRO A 49 9.10 -26.34 -0.39
CA PRO A 49 10.43 -26.87 -0.55
C PRO A 49 10.42 -28.34 -0.95
N GLU A 50 11.39 -28.74 -1.73
CA GLU A 50 11.63 -30.14 -2.05
C GLU A 50 12.00 -30.94 -0.79
N ARG A 51 11.81 -32.26 -0.84
CA ARG A 51 12.26 -33.17 0.21
C ARG A 51 13.27 -34.16 -0.35
N THR A 52 14.34 -34.38 0.40
CA THR A 52 15.29 -35.46 0.08
C THR A 52 14.62 -36.82 0.24
N SER A 53 15.24 -37.88 -0.29
CA SER A 53 14.82 -39.28 -0.06
C SER A 53 14.75 -39.67 1.43
N SER A 54 15.52 -38.96 2.28
CA SER A 54 15.51 -39.10 3.75
C SER A 54 14.53 -38.14 4.45
N GLY A 55 13.68 -37.41 3.70
CA GLY A 55 12.61 -36.58 4.24
C GLY A 55 13.02 -35.16 4.67
N TYR A 56 14.29 -34.77 4.53
CA TYR A 56 14.74 -33.43 4.90
C TYR A 56 14.32 -32.38 3.85
N ARG A 57 13.93 -31.17 4.33
CA ARG A 57 13.55 -30.04 3.49
C ARG A 57 14.76 -29.47 2.75
N ARG A 58 14.58 -29.17 1.46
CA ARG A 58 15.57 -28.52 0.61
C ARG A 58 14.91 -27.35 -0.10
N PHE A 59 15.47 -26.18 0.10
CA PHE A 59 14.98 -24.90 -0.43
C PHE A 59 15.83 -24.49 -1.63
N GLY A 60 15.20 -24.31 -2.79
CA GLY A 60 15.82 -23.73 -3.97
C GLY A 60 15.78 -22.19 -3.96
N GLN A 61 16.38 -21.57 -4.97
CA GLN A 61 16.38 -20.11 -5.10
C GLN A 61 14.94 -19.55 -5.13
N ARG A 62 14.04 -20.19 -5.86
CA ARG A 62 12.60 -19.81 -5.91
C ARG A 62 11.94 -19.79 -4.53
N ASP A 63 12.22 -20.78 -3.69
CA ASP A 63 11.65 -20.83 -2.35
C ASP A 63 12.16 -19.69 -1.49
N ILE A 64 13.42 -19.30 -1.66
CA ILE A 64 14.06 -18.19 -0.93
C ILE A 64 13.45 -16.87 -1.36
N ASP A 65 13.30 -16.65 -2.67
CA ASP A 65 12.71 -15.43 -3.21
C ASP A 65 11.25 -15.28 -2.81
N GLN A 66 10.52 -16.39 -2.80
CA GLN A 66 9.13 -16.47 -2.34
C GLN A 66 9.03 -16.18 -0.83
N LEU A 67 9.93 -16.72 0.00
CA LEU A 67 9.99 -16.40 1.43
C LEU A 67 10.30 -14.92 1.66
N ARG A 68 11.21 -14.32 0.90
CA ARG A 68 11.50 -12.87 0.96
C ARG A 68 10.25 -12.06 0.63
N ALA A 69 9.59 -12.36 -0.49
CA ALA A 69 8.37 -11.67 -0.90
C ALA A 69 7.29 -11.74 0.18
N VAL A 70 7.04 -12.95 0.74
CA VAL A 70 6.06 -13.14 1.84
C VAL A 70 6.42 -12.32 3.07
N LEU A 71 7.69 -12.37 3.50
CA LEU A 71 8.15 -11.66 4.70
C LEU A 71 8.11 -10.14 4.51
N THR A 72 8.45 -9.65 3.31
CA THR A 72 8.32 -8.24 2.93
C THR A 72 6.86 -7.79 2.97
N MET A 73 5.95 -8.53 2.33
CA MET A 73 4.52 -8.23 2.36
C MET A 73 3.94 -8.27 3.78
N GLN A 74 4.43 -9.15 4.64
CA GLN A 74 4.00 -9.19 6.05
C GLN A 74 4.57 -8.04 6.87
N ARG A 75 5.85 -7.67 6.66
CA ARG A 75 6.51 -6.59 7.40
C ARG A 75 6.00 -5.22 6.98
N ASP A 76 5.94 -4.98 5.67
CA ASP A 76 5.72 -3.64 5.11
C ASP A 76 4.24 -3.35 4.83
N GLN A 77 3.43 -4.40 4.59
CA GLN A 77 2.03 -4.26 4.19
C GLN A 77 1.04 -4.92 5.16
N TYR A 78 1.52 -5.60 6.21
CA TYR A 78 0.68 -6.30 7.20
C TYR A 78 -0.40 -7.19 6.57
N LEU A 79 -0.15 -7.73 5.38
CA LEU A 79 -1.12 -8.52 4.64
C LEU A 79 -1.42 -9.86 5.34
N PRO A 80 -2.69 -10.29 5.38
CA PRO A 80 -3.04 -11.63 5.80
C PRO A 80 -2.44 -12.68 4.86
N LEU A 81 -2.04 -13.83 5.41
CA LEU A 81 -1.42 -14.89 4.63
C LEU A 81 -2.27 -15.38 3.45
N LYS A 82 -3.60 -15.35 3.59
CA LYS A 82 -4.51 -15.70 2.50
C LYS A 82 -4.35 -14.75 1.31
N VAL A 83 -4.28 -13.44 1.56
CA VAL A 83 -4.10 -12.42 0.51
C VAL A 83 -2.72 -12.55 -0.14
N ILE A 84 -1.68 -12.82 0.66
CA ILE A 84 -0.33 -13.07 0.15
C ILE A 84 -0.31 -14.32 -0.74
N ARG A 85 -1.03 -15.39 -0.35
CA ARG A 85 -1.14 -16.61 -1.15
C ARG A 85 -1.82 -16.36 -2.50
N ASP A 86 -2.91 -15.60 -2.48
CA ASP A 86 -3.66 -15.27 -3.70
C ASP A 86 -2.79 -14.40 -4.64
N ALA A 87 -2.07 -13.42 -4.11
CA ALA A 87 -1.11 -12.61 -4.87
C ALA A 87 0.06 -13.43 -5.45
N LEU A 88 0.57 -14.40 -4.71
CA LEU A 88 1.63 -15.29 -5.21
C LEU A 88 1.15 -16.30 -6.26
N ALA A 89 -0.13 -16.67 -6.23
CA ALA A 89 -0.72 -17.56 -7.24
C ALA A 89 -0.90 -16.86 -8.59
N GLU A 90 -1.02 -15.55 -8.60
CA GLU A 90 -1.06 -14.70 -9.81
C GLU A 90 0.32 -14.48 -10.44
N GLY A 91 1.39 -14.87 -9.79
CA GLY A 91 2.79 -14.78 -10.20
C GLY A 91 3.64 -13.98 -9.20
N VAL A 92 4.91 -14.38 -9.03
CA VAL A 92 5.87 -13.61 -8.22
C VAL A 92 6.05 -12.26 -8.91
N PRO A 93 5.76 -11.12 -8.25
CA PRO A 93 5.97 -9.81 -8.85
C PRO A 93 7.46 -9.67 -9.23
N ASP A 94 7.70 -9.21 -10.46
CA ASP A 94 9.03 -8.82 -10.90
C ASP A 94 9.53 -7.71 -9.96
N PRO A 95 10.66 -7.87 -9.26
CA PRO A 95 11.17 -6.85 -8.34
C PRO A 95 11.52 -5.52 -9.05
N ASP A 96 11.66 -5.53 -10.38
CA ASP A 96 11.93 -4.35 -11.20
C ASP A 96 10.69 -3.81 -11.93
N ALA A 97 9.52 -4.49 -11.82
CA ALA A 97 8.28 -3.97 -12.36
C ALA A 97 7.72 -2.84 -11.49
N PRO A 98 7.22 -1.74 -12.08
CA PRO A 98 6.50 -0.74 -11.30
C PRO A 98 5.32 -1.44 -10.59
N PRO A 99 5.11 -1.21 -9.29
CA PRO A 99 4.18 -1.97 -8.49
C PRO A 99 2.77 -1.85 -9.08
N ALA A 100 2.26 -2.96 -9.60
CA ALA A 100 0.84 -3.09 -9.86
C ALA A 100 0.12 -2.95 -8.53
N VAL A 101 -0.74 -1.95 -8.41
CA VAL A 101 -1.51 -1.63 -7.20
C VAL A 101 -2.42 -2.81 -6.89
N PRO A 102 -2.19 -3.61 -5.85
CA PRO A 102 -3.18 -4.60 -5.44
C PRO A 102 -4.36 -3.87 -4.81
N LEU A 103 -5.56 -4.10 -5.32
CA LEU A 103 -6.82 -3.62 -4.72
C LEU A 103 -7.14 -4.27 -3.35
N ALA A 104 -6.25 -5.06 -2.81
CA ALA A 104 -6.44 -5.80 -1.57
C ALA A 104 -5.59 -5.25 -0.42
N GLY A 105 -5.89 -4.08 -0.02
CA GLY A 105 -5.29 -3.35 1.09
C GLY A 105 -4.92 -1.96 0.58
N THR A 106 -5.27 -0.96 1.32
CA THR A 106 -4.90 0.43 1.04
C THR A 106 -3.37 0.54 1.06
N GLY A 107 -2.72 0.08 0.00
CA GLY A 107 -1.27 0.11 -0.17
C GLY A 107 -0.74 1.51 -0.47
N LEU A 108 -1.39 2.54 0.08
CA LEU A 108 -0.88 3.90 0.03
C LEU A 108 0.42 3.97 0.81
N ARG A 109 1.47 4.40 0.13
CA ARG A 109 2.81 4.60 0.66
C ARG A 109 3.03 6.08 0.96
N PRO A 110 4.00 6.44 1.81
CA PRO A 110 4.33 7.84 2.06
C PRO A 110 4.60 8.67 0.80
N GLU A 111 5.14 8.04 -0.24
CA GLU A 111 5.37 8.67 -1.54
C GLU A 111 4.09 9.09 -2.28
N ASP A 112 2.98 8.40 -2.05
CA ASP A 112 1.68 8.69 -2.69
C ASP A 112 1.07 10.01 -2.17
N PHE A 113 1.53 10.50 -1.01
CA PHE A 113 1.15 11.79 -0.45
C PHE A 113 2.02 12.95 -0.93
N ARG A 114 2.88 12.73 -1.93
CA ARG A 114 3.61 13.83 -2.56
C ARG A 114 2.72 14.53 -3.58
N PRO A 115 2.76 15.87 -3.63
CA PRO A 115 2.05 16.59 -4.68
C PRO A 115 2.52 16.09 -6.06
N GLY A 116 1.60 15.62 -6.89
CA GLY A 116 1.90 15.12 -8.23
C GLY A 116 2.62 16.18 -9.08
N ALA A 117 3.62 15.74 -9.85
CA ALA A 117 4.38 16.63 -10.74
C ALA A 117 3.60 17.09 -11.99
N GLY A 118 2.52 16.37 -12.35
CA GLY A 118 1.64 16.67 -13.48
C GLY A 118 0.24 16.96 -12.97
N ARG A 119 -0.09 18.22 -12.78
CA ARG A 119 -1.47 18.59 -12.43
C ARG A 119 -2.30 18.54 -13.69
N ALA A 120 -3.06 17.48 -13.90
CA ALA A 120 -4.16 17.52 -14.85
C ALA A 120 -5.05 18.71 -14.48
N ARG A 121 -5.38 19.54 -15.45
CA ARG A 121 -6.28 20.69 -15.28
C ARG A 121 -7.54 20.38 -16.04
N MET A 122 -8.53 19.84 -15.33
CA MET A 122 -9.83 19.47 -15.90
C MET A 122 -10.86 20.52 -15.53
N THR A 123 -11.72 20.86 -16.46
CA THR A 123 -12.97 21.58 -16.19
C THR A 123 -13.95 20.64 -15.48
N ARG A 124 -15.06 21.17 -14.96
CA ARG A 124 -16.11 20.33 -14.35
C ARG A 124 -16.69 19.33 -15.34
N SER A 125 -16.87 19.74 -16.59
CA SER A 125 -17.38 18.87 -17.65
C SER A 125 -16.43 17.72 -17.94
N GLU A 126 -15.13 18.00 -18.09
CA GLU A 126 -14.11 16.98 -18.32
C GLU A 126 -13.98 16.01 -17.14
N LEU A 127 -14.04 16.51 -15.89
CA LEU A 127 -14.04 15.69 -14.70
C LEU A 127 -15.26 14.76 -14.66
N ALA A 128 -16.44 15.30 -14.95
CA ALA A 128 -17.69 14.55 -14.97
C ALA A 128 -17.65 13.44 -16.02
N GLU A 129 -17.22 13.76 -17.25
CA GLU A 129 -17.06 12.80 -18.33
C GLU A 129 -16.06 11.71 -17.98
N ALA A 130 -14.87 12.10 -17.50
CA ALA A 130 -13.81 11.14 -17.13
C ALA A 130 -14.20 10.19 -16.00
N ALA A 131 -15.04 10.64 -15.05
CA ALA A 131 -15.52 9.82 -13.94
C ALA A 131 -16.85 9.09 -14.25
N GLY A 132 -17.47 9.32 -15.41
CA GLY A 132 -18.79 8.76 -15.73
C GLY A 132 -19.91 9.29 -14.84
N LEU A 133 -19.80 10.55 -14.38
CA LEU A 133 -20.78 11.25 -13.56
C LEU A 133 -21.40 12.42 -14.33
N THR A 134 -22.46 13.01 -13.79
CA THR A 134 -23.00 14.26 -14.33
C THR A 134 -22.34 15.48 -13.67
N GLU A 135 -22.29 16.62 -14.35
CA GLU A 135 -21.81 17.88 -13.75
C GLU A 135 -22.61 18.27 -12.49
N ALA A 136 -23.91 17.99 -12.46
CA ALA A 136 -24.75 18.21 -11.30
C ALA A 136 -24.30 17.33 -10.12
N TYR A 137 -23.86 16.12 -10.38
CA TYR A 137 -23.32 15.24 -9.34
C TYR A 137 -21.99 15.77 -8.79
N ILE A 138 -21.07 16.21 -9.68
CA ILE A 138 -19.82 16.87 -9.27
C ILE A 138 -20.11 18.10 -8.40
N ALA A 139 -21.10 18.94 -8.75
CA ALA A 139 -21.49 20.08 -7.95
C ALA A 139 -21.99 19.69 -6.55
N GLN A 140 -22.68 18.56 -6.41
CA GLN A 140 -23.08 18.03 -5.10
C GLN A 140 -21.85 17.57 -4.28
N LEU A 141 -20.84 16.96 -4.92
CA LEU A 141 -19.59 16.58 -4.24
C LEU A 141 -18.82 17.80 -3.77
N GLU A 142 -18.83 18.89 -4.53
CA GLU A 142 -18.26 20.18 -4.09
C GLU A 142 -18.99 20.73 -2.86
N GLN A 143 -20.33 20.73 -2.88
CA GLN A 143 -21.14 21.24 -1.75
C GLN A 143 -20.85 20.52 -0.44
N ILE A 144 -20.53 19.23 -0.49
CA ILE A 144 -20.16 18.45 0.70
C ILE A 144 -18.65 18.44 0.95
N GLY A 145 -17.85 19.12 0.14
CA GLY A 145 -16.42 19.29 0.31
C GLY A 145 -15.58 18.04 0.01
N LEU A 146 -16.06 17.13 -0.84
CA LEU A 146 -15.31 15.95 -1.28
C LEU A 146 -14.39 16.22 -2.45
N VAL A 147 -14.77 17.13 -3.34
CA VAL A 147 -13.93 17.64 -4.43
C VAL A 147 -13.95 19.16 -4.40
N TRP A 148 -12.91 19.78 -4.88
CA TRP A 148 -12.79 21.24 -4.95
C TRP A 148 -12.03 21.65 -6.19
N ALA A 149 -12.45 22.75 -6.79
CA ALA A 149 -11.72 23.38 -7.87
C ALA A 149 -10.62 24.30 -7.33
N SER A 150 -9.55 24.45 -8.07
CA SER A 150 -8.55 25.48 -7.83
C SER A 150 -9.18 26.89 -8.01
N ALA A 151 -8.46 27.94 -7.61
CA ALA A 151 -8.88 29.33 -7.82
C ALA A 151 -9.16 29.67 -9.31
N ALA A 152 -8.56 28.93 -10.23
CA ALA A 152 -8.78 29.05 -11.68
C ALA A 152 -9.95 28.19 -12.20
N GLY A 153 -10.71 27.53 -11.33
CA GLY A 153 -11.87 26.70 -11.70
C GLY A 153 -11.51 25.33 -12.27
N HIS A 154 -10.28 24.85 -12.05
CA HIS A 154 -9.84 23.53 -12.55
C HIS A 154 -9.70 22.52 -11.42
N TYR A 155 -9.95 21.27 -11.75
CA TYR A 155 -9.78 20.09 -10.90
C TYR A 155 -8.48 19.37 -11.25
N ASP A 156 -7.87 18.75 -10.25
CA ASP A 156 -6.64 17.97 -10.36
C ASP A 156 -6.88 16.45 -10.41
N GLU A 157 -5.81 15.71 -10.40
CA GLU A 157 -5.83 14.23 -10.42
C GLU A 157 -6.46 13.66 -9.16
N ASP A 158 -6.34 14.32 -8.00
CA ASP A 158 -6.95 13.88 -6.75
C ASP A 158 -8.47 13.98 -6.83
N ALA A 159 -8.98 15.07 -7.41
CA ALA A 159 -10.41 15.23 -7.66
C ALA A 159 -10.96 14.14 -8.60
N LEU A 160 -10.19 13.75 -9.63
CA LEU A 160 -10.55 12.65 -10.52
C LEU A 160 -10.54 11.30 -9.78
N ALA A 161 -9.53 11.04 -8.97
CA ALA A 161 -9.45 9.81 -8.18
C ALA A 161 -10.66 9.66 -7.25
N ILE A 162 -11.02 10.74 -6.53
CA ILE A 162 -12.21 10.77 -5.67
C ILE A 162 -13.48 10.55 -6.49
N ALA A 163 -13.64 11.25 -7.61
CA ALA A 163 -14.82 11.15 -8.46
C ALA A 163 -14.99 9.72 -9.02
N ASN A 164 -13.91 9.05 -9.42
CA ASN A 164 -13.93 7.66 -9.88
C ASN A 164 -14.41 6.68 -8.79
N VAL A 165 -13.92 6.84 -7.56
CA VAL A 165 -14.37 6.00 -6.44
C VAL A 165 -15.84 6.26 -6.13
N VAL A 166 -16.27 7.52 -6.12
CA VAL A 166 -17.67 7.90 -5.88
C VAL A 166 -18.59 7.37 -6.98
N SER A 167 -18.16 7.43 -8.23
CA SER A 167 -18.92 6.84 -9.37
C SER A 167 -19.16 5.35 -9.14
N ARG A 168 -18.17 4.59 -8.69
CA ARG A 168 -18.34 3.17 -8.37
C ARG A 168 -19.27 2.95 -7.18
N LEU A 169 -19.18 3.77 -6.14
CA LEU A 169 -20.07 3.70 -4.98
C LEU A 169 -21.52 4.02 -5.34
N SER A 170 -21.76 4.94 -6.28
CA SER A 170 -23.10 5.27 -6.75
C SER A 170 -23.80 4.08 -7.41
N GLY A 171 -23.05 3.18 -8.06
CA GLY A 171 -23.54 1.92 -8.59
C GLY A 171 -24.11 0.97 -7.52
N TYR A 172 -23.74 1.15 -6.26
CA TYR A 172 -24.30 0.45 -5.11
C TYR A 172 -25.40 1.26 -4.39
N GLY A 173 -25.88 2.36 -4.98
CA GLY A 173 -26.91 3.21 -4.41
C GLY A 173 -26.41 4.19 -3.34
N VAL A 174 -25.08 4.39 -3.24
CA VAL A 174 -24.52 5.40 -2.33
C VAL A 174 -24.68 6.78 -2.96
N GLU A 175 -25.40 7.66 -2.27
CA GLU A 175 -25.66 9.03 -2.70
C GLU A 175 -24.69 10.03 -2.01
N PRO A 176 -24.49 11.24 -2.55
CA PRO A 176 -23.61 12.25 -1.96
C PRO A 176 -23.88 12.53 -0.47
N ARG A 177 -25.14 12.54 -0.05
CA ARG A 177 -25.51 12.73 1.36
C ARG A 177 -24.87 11.70 2.31
N HIS A 178 -24.69 10.45 1.86
CA HIS A 178 -24.07 9.38 2.65
C HIS A 178 -22.54 9.60 2.77
N LEU A 179 -21.96 10.28 1.80
CA LEU A 179 -20.52 10.52 1.71
C LEU A 179 -20.04 11.66 2.64
N LYS A 180 -20.94 12.49 3.15
CA LYS A 180 -20.59 13.58 4.06
C LYS A 180 -19.83 13.09 5.31
N THR A 181 -20.12 11.87 5.76
CA THR A 181 -19.45 11.27 6.93
C THR A 181 -17.95 11.07 6.64
N PHE A 182 -17.58 10.69 5.41
CA PHE A 182 -16.18 10.52 5.02
C PHE A 182 -15.41 11.83 5.12
N ARG A 183 -16.01 12.95 4.70
CA ARG A 183 -15.39 14.27 4.87
C ARG A 183 -15.09 14.57 6.34
N VAL A 184 -16.03 14.32 7.23
CA VAL A 184 -15.86 14.55 8.68
C VAL A 184 -14.74 13.67 9.26
N VAL A 185 -14.65 12.41 8.83
CA VAL A 185 -13.60 11.50 9.26
C VAL A 185 -12.24 11.99 8.76
N THR A 186 -12.13 12.32 7.47
CA THR A 186 -10.90 12.84 6.86
C THR A 186 -10.40 14.12 7.56
N ASP A 187 -11.30 15.06 7.89
CA ASP A 187 -10.94 16.28 8.61
C ASP A 187 -10.32 15.98 9.99
N ARG A 188 -10.88 14.98 10.69
CA ARG A 188 -10.36 14.56 11.99
C ARG A 188 -9.01 13.85 11.88
N GLU A 189 -8.89 12.97 10.90
CA GLU A 189 -7.63 12.24 10.63
C GLU A 189 -6.52 13.20 10.23
N THR A 190 -6.81 14.17 9.35
CA THR A 190 -5.86 15.22 8.97
C THR A 190 -5.42 16.04 10.19
N GLY A 191 -6.36 16.49 11.03
CA GLY A 191 -6.05 17.21 12.25
C GLY A 191 -5.19 16.41 13.22
N LEU A 192 -5.40 15.09 13.32
CA LEU A 192 -4.58 14.20 14.13
C LEU A 192 -3.15 14.10 13.57
N VAL A 193 -3.00 13.93 12.26
CA VAL A 193 -1.68 13.91 11.58
C VAL A 193 -0.91 15.20 11.86
N GLU A 194 -1.54 16.36 11.66
CA GLU A 194 -0.94 17.67 11.89
C GLU A 194 -0.50 17.84 13.36
N GLN A 195 -1.35 17.46 14.30
CA GLN A 195 -1.03 17.53 15.73
C GLN A 195 0.17 16.65 16.07
N MET A 196 0.25 15.45 15.52
CA MET A 196 1.36 14.52 15.78
C MET A 196 2.64 14.95 15.07
N ALA A 197 2.57 15.63 13.93
CA ALA A 197 3.73 16.13 13.20
C ALA A 197 4.32 17.42 13.79
N THR A 198 3.52 18.22 14.50
CA THR A 198 3.93 19.52 15.09
C THR A 198 5.26 19.48 15.86
N PRO A 199 5.56 18.45 16.71
CA PRO A 199 6.84 18.39 17.45
C PRO A 199 8.07 18.28 16.55
N TYR A 200 7.92 17.85 15.31
CA TYR A 200 9.00 17.70 14.34
C TYR A 200 9.25 18.97 13.51
N SER A 201 8.37 19.96 13.64
CA SER A 201 8.50 21.27 12.99
C SER A 201 9.49 22.15 13.78
N HIS A 202 10.69 22.34 13.23
CA HIS A 202 11.68 23.27 13.81
C HIS A 202 11.79 24.51 12.92
N PRO A 203 11.24 25.66 13.33
CA PRO A 203 11.16 26.89 12.49
C PRO A 203 12.50 27.45 12.03
N ARG A 204 13.61 27.07 12.69
CA ARG A 204 14.96 27.61 12.44
C ARG A 204 15.85 26.70 11.60
N ASP A 205 15.38 25.48 11.27
CA ASP A 205 16.14 24.50 10.52
C ASP A 205 15.57 24.39 9.08
N ARG A 206 16.41 24.57 8.05
CA ARG A 206 16.00 24.35 6.65
C ARG A 206 15.54 22.92 6.40
N ASP A 207 16.12 21.97 7.10
CA ASP A 207 15.78 20.54 7.00
C ASP A 207 14.54 20.20 7.85
N GLY A 208 14.16 21.07 8.80
CA GLY A 208 13.01 20.85 9.69
C GLY A 208 11.68 20.72 8.93
N ARG A 209 11.45 21.54 7.91
CA ARG A 209 10.25 21.46 7.07
C ARG A 209 10.18 20.18 6.23
N ALA A 210 11.32 19.74 5.70
CA ALA A 210 11.39 18.51 4.91
C ALA A 210 11.11 17.30 5.81
N ARG A 211 11.66 17.31 7.02
CA ARG A 211 11.45 16.25 8.02
C ARG A 211 10.00 16.21 8.53
N GLU A 212 9.40 17.37 8.81
CA GLU A 212 7.97 17.47 9.15
C GLU A 212 7.08 16.89 8.05
N GLN A 213 7.34 17.25 6.78
CA GLN A 213 6.59 16.72 5.65
C GLN A 213 6.77 15.21 5.47
N GLU A 214 7.94 14.67 5.77
CA GLU A 214 8.19 13.24 5.76
C GLU A 214 7.36 12.54 6.85
N VAL A 215 7.39 13.06 8.07
CA VAL A 215 6.58 12.55 9.20
C VAL A 215 5.08 12.63 8.89
N VAL A 216 4.61 13.72 8.29
CA VAL A 216 3.20 13.85 7.86
C VAL A 216 2.81 12.74 6.90
N ARG A 217 3.64 12.45 5.90
CA ARG A 217 3.37 11.39 4.92
C ARG A 217 3.36 10.00 5.57
N ASP A 218 4.33 9.72 6.42
CA ASP A 218 4.41 8.44 7.14
C ASP A 218 3.19 8.22 8.04
N LEU A 219 2.81 9.24 8.82
CA LEU A 219 1.63 9.19 9.68
C LEU A 219 0.33 9.02 8.88
N ALA A 220 0.19 9.75 7.76
CA ALA A 220 -0.98 9.62 6.90
C ALA A 220 -1.12 8.19 6.35
N ALA A 221 -0.02 7.59 5.85
CA ALA A 221 -0.01 6.21 5.38
C ALA A 221 -0.41 5.22 6.48
N LEU A 222 0.13 5.39 7.70
CA LEU A 222 -0.18 4.53 8.84
C LEU A 222 -1.63 4.66 9.32
N ILE A 223 -2.19 5.87 9.33
CA ILE A 223 -3.59 6.11 9.73
C ILE A 223 -4.55 5.45 8.75
N ILE A 224 -4.29 5.55 7.45
CA ILE A 224 -5.12 4.87 6.44
C ILE A 224 -5.04 3.35 6.59
N GLN A 225 -3.85 2.79 6.84
CA GLN A 225 -3.70 1.36 7.09
C GLN A 225 -4.47 0.92 8.35
N LEU A 226 -4.40 1.70 9.43
CA LEU A 226 -5.16 1.45 10.66
C LEU A 226 -6.66 1.49 10.39
N HIS A 227 -7.15 2.52 9.68
CA HIS A 227 -8.55 2.67 9.30
C HIS A 227 -9.07 1.45 8.53
N ALA A 228 -8.34 1.02 7.51
CA ALA A 228 -8.68 -0.17 6.73
C ALA A 228 -8.68 -1.46 7.57
N ALA A 229 -7.70 -1.62 8.45
CA ALA A 229 -7.60 -2.77 9.35
C ALA A 229 -8.79 -2.81 10.33
N LEU A 230 -9.16 -1.66 10.91
CA LEU A 230 -10.30 -1.55 11.81
C LEU A 230 -11.62 -1.84 11.09
N LEU A 231 -11.84 -1.27 9.90
CA LEU A 231 -13.05 -1.53 9.11
C LEU A 231 -13.17 -3.01 8.76
N ARG A 232 -12.08 -3.63 8.33
CA ARG A 232 -12.05 -5.06 8.02
C ARG A 232 -12.37 -5.90 9.26
N ALA A 233 -11.72 -5.63 10.40
CA ALA A 233 -11.93 -6.36 11.64
C ALA A 233 -13.40 -6.27 12.09
N GLU A 234 -14.01 -5.10 11.97
CA GLU A 234 -15.40 -4.86 12.34
C GLU A 234 -16.39 -5.60 11.41
N LEU A 235 -16.13 -5.60 10.10
CA LEU A 235 -16.96 -6.33 9.14
C LEU A 235 -16.93 -7.85 9.41
N ILE A 236 -15.74 -8.40 9.69
CA ILE A 236 -15.59 -9.83 10.04
C ILE A 236 -16.31 -10.12 11.35
N ARG A 237 -16.13 -9.29 12.39
CA ARG A 237 -16.77 -9.46 13.70
C ARG A 237 -18.29 -9.41 13.61
N SER A 238 -18.84 -8.58 12.73
CA SER A 238 -20.28 -8.45 12.50
C SER A 238 -20.86 -9.52 11.57
N GLY A 239 -20.06 -10.47 11.07
CA GLY A 239 -20.49 -11.52 10.15
C GLY A 239 -20.95 -11.01 8.78
N ARG A 240 -20.43 -9.85 8.34
CA ARG A 240 -20.79 -9.20 7.09
C ARG A 240 -19.70 -9.28 6.00
N ALA A 241 -18.58 -9.96 6.29
CA ALA A 241 -17.48 -10.20 5.35
C ALA A 241 -17.15 -11.70 5.31
#